data_7e199eda33f0362fe9f599d6d200a2c8
#
_entry.id   7e199eda33f0362fe9f599d6d200a2c8
#
_cell.length_a   1.000
_cell.length_b   1.000
_cell.length_c   1.000
_cell.angle_alpha   90.00
_cell.angle_beta   90.00
_cell.angle_gamma   90.00
#
_symmetry.space_group_name_H-M   'P 1'
#
loop_
_entity.id
_entity.type
_entity.pdbx_description
1 polymer ?
#
loop_
_entity_poly.entity_id
_entity_poly.type
_entity_poly.pdbx_seq_one_letter_code
_entity_poly.pdbx_strand_id
1 'polypeptide(L)'
;MKRQLLILSPLLFLAACAGSRRDVRLTSEPSIERALDIVGSTKQGRPLVQFLYKNPVSFEYSNTPGLCHKFSLKTETIYLPLDYKGSDLVLALALARAGQIYRLYALTGMAEIISEDEELGALFQARLAVELNLVNADFDKAGGAPEIKTDFCTYVLENSAYVMAQARKKALSPDADCQRPRETLENQRVWLEKTVRAINDETFYQLLYERDLARVKKGLMPMSEAMKNDAVLRSLPTYTVYRYQRTFYDTQSDIFTRFGEIYAGEIRKDASWRAAHQADIDRAREEFSNCNL
;
A
#
# COMPACT_ATOMS: atom_id res chain seq x y z
N MET A 1 58.40 42.77 -24.52
CA MET A 1 57.52 41.64 -24.92
C MET A 1 56.56 41.33 -23.78
N LYS A 2 55.33 41.79 -23.87
CA LYS A 2 54.28 41.60 -22.85
C LYS A 2 53.50 40.32 -23.21
N ARG A 3 53.51 39.31 -22.33
CA ARG A 3 52.66 38.12 -22.42
C ARG A 3 51.33 38.46 -21.72
N GLN A 4 50.26 38.59 -22.48
CA GLN A 4 48.90 38.63 -21.97
C GLN A 4 48.44 37.19 -21.71
N LEU A 5 48.19 36.87 -20.46
CA LEU A 5 47.47 35.64 -20.04
C LEU A 5 45.96 35.84 -20.29
N LEU A 6 45.44 35.06 -21.20
CA LEU A 6 43.98 34.89 -21.37
C LEU A 6 43.47 34.02 -20.24
N ILE A 7 42.77 34.68 -19.30
CA ILE A 7 41.94 33.98 -18.32
C ILE A 7 40.62 33.62 -19.00
N LEU A 8 40.50 32.41 -19.51
CA LEU A 8 39.22 31.84 -19.95
C LEU A 8 38.37 31.49 -18.75
N SER A 9 37.24 32.15 -18.69
CA SER A 9 36.23 32.09 -17.64
C SER A 9 35.56 30.71 -17.57
N PRO A 10 35.50 30.04 -16.39
CA PRO A 10 34.80 28.77 -16.22
C PRO A 10 33.31 28.93 -15.92
N LEU A 11 32.65 29.93 -16.56
CA LEU A 11 31.24 30.26 -16.27
C LEU A 11 30.20 29.62 -17.21
N LEU A 12 30.63 28.69 -18.08
CA LEU A 12 29.73 28.07 -19.07
C LEU A 12 29.28 26.64 -18.80
N PHE A 13 29.54 26.08 -17.61
CA PHE A 13 29.16 24.69 -17.30
C PHE A 13 28.02 24.55 -16.27
N LEU A 14 27.38 25.63 -15.83
CA LEU A 14 26.27 25.55 -14.88
C LEU A 14 24.86 25.63 -15.51
N ALA A 15 24.74 25.68 -16.82
CA ALA A 15 23.45 25.81 -17.50
C ALA A 15 22.90 24.51 -18.09
N ALA A 16 23.55 23.35 -17.89
CA ALA A 16 23.16 22.08 -18.54
C ALA A 16 22.44 21.07 -17.61
N CYS A 17 22.13 21.43 -16.38
CA CYS A 17 21.37 20.57 -15.45
C CYS A 17 20.00 21.11 -15.07
N ALA A 18 19.45 22.03 -15.84
CA ALA A 18 18.00 22.24 -15.89
C ALA A 18 17.41 21.11 -16.75
N GLY A 19 17.57 19.86 -16.31
CA GLY A 19 16.85 18.73 -16.86
C GLY A 19 15.36 19.09 -16.80
N SER A 20 14.74 19.18 -17.96
CA SER A 20 13.30 19.25 -18.13
C SER A 20 12.70 18.29 -17.08
N ARG A 21 12.04 18.83 -16.04
CA ARG A 21 11.10 18.05 -15.24
C ARG A 21 10.11 17.55 -16.27
N ARG A 22 10.28 16.31 -16.72
CA ARG A 22 9.20 15.59 -17.41
C ARG A 22 8.04 15.70 -16.41
N ASP A 23 6.96 16.33 -16.82
CA ASP A 23 5.74 16.31 -16.03
C ASP A 23 5.37 14.86 -15.86
N VAL A 24 5.64 14.33 -14.66
CA VAL A 24 5.34 12.93 -14.33
C VAL A 24 3.84 12.85 -14.29
N ARG A 25 3.26 12.17 -15.27
CA ARG A 25 1.83 11.93 -15.33
C ARG A 25 1.52 10.58 -14.72
N LEU A 26 0.74 10.57 -13.64
CA LEU A 26 0.39 9.33 -12.92
C LEU A 26 -0.80 8.60 -13.56
N THR A 27 -1.58 9.27 -14.41
CA THR A 27 -2.75 8.70 -15.09
C THR A 27 -3.05 9.47 -16.37
N SER A 28 -3.81 8.85 -17.28
CA SER A 28 -4.43 9.53 -18.42
C SER A 28 -5.92 9.83 -18.21
N GLU A 29 -6.49 9.38 -17.09
CA GLU A 29 -7.92 9.48 -16.78
C GLU A 29 -8.22 10.78 -16.02
N PRO A 30 -9.01 11.70 -16.59
CA PRO A 30 -9.27 13.01 -15.97
C PRO A 30 -9.95 12.93 -14.59
N SER A 31 -10.78 11.92 -14.35
CA SER A 31 -11.42 11.71 -13.03
C SER A 31 -10.40 11.29 -11.97
N ILE A 32 -9.39 10.51 -12.33
CA ILE A 32 -8.31 10.13 -11.42
C ILE A 32 -7.39 11.34 -11.16
N GLU A 33 -7.15 12.21 -12.15
CA GLU A 33 -6.41 13.46 -11.94
C GLU A 33 -7.14 14.36 -10.92
N ARG A 34 -8.46 14.56 -11.08
CA ARG A 34 -9.25 15.32 -10.09
C ARG A 34 -9.25 14.67 -8.70
N ALA A 35 -9.30 13.35 -8.63
CA ALA A 35 -9.19 12.63 -7.36
C ALA A 35 -7.83 12.86 -6.68
N LEU A 36 -6.72 12.87 -7.44
CA LEU A 36 -5.39 13.22 -6.93
C LEU A 36 -5.35 14.65 -6.39
N ASP A 37 -5.96 15.60 -7.09
CA ASP A 37 -6.06 17.00 -6.66
C ASP A 37 -6.84 17.11 -5.33
N ILE A 38 -7.96 16.39 -5.21
CA ILE A 38 -8.76 16.34 -3.97
C ILE A 38 -7.91 15.80 -2.82
N VAL A 39 -7.23 14.65 -3.00
CA VAL A 39 -6.32 14.10 -1.99
C VAL A 39 -5.23 15.12 -1.63
N GLY A 40 -4.60 15.74 -2.61
CA GLY A 40 -3.54 16.72 -2.43
C GLY A 40 -3.97 18.02 -1.73
N SER A 41 -5.27 18.35 -1.74
CA SER A 41 -5.82 19.52 -1.05
C SER A 41 -5.86 19.37 0.47
N THR A 42 -5.89 18.15 0.99
CA THR A 42 -5.96 17.85 2.43
C THR A 42 -4.57 17.86 3.09
N LYS A 43 -4.53 18.06 4.41
CA LYS A 43 -3.27 18.02 5.18
C LYS A 43 -2.63 16.63 5.14
N GLN A 44 -3.46 15.60 5.30
CA GLN A 44 -2.99 14.22 5.33
C GLN A 44 -2.64 13.69 3.95
N GLY A 45 -3.41 14.04 2.93
CA GLY A 45 -3.24 13.53 1.57
C GLY A 45 -2.10 14.20 0.80
N ARG A 46 -1.79 15.46 1.09
CA ARG A 46 -0.71 16.19 0.40
C ARG A 46 0.66 15.48 0.42
N PRO A 47 1.15 14.98 1.58
CA PRO A 47 2.39 14.21 1.61
C PRO A 47 2.32 12.91 0.80
N LEU A 48 1.16 12.27 0.73
CA LEU A 48 0.95 11.08 -0.09
C LEU A 48 1.09 11.42 -1.57
N VAL A 49 0.38 12.44 -2.06
CA VAL A 49 0.44 12.86 -3.46
C VAL A 49 1.86 13.26 -3.86
N GLN A 50 2.56 14.02 -3.00
CA GLN A 50 3.97 14.35 -3.22
C GLN A 50 4.87 13.12 -3.30
N PHE A 51 4.58 12.09 -2.48
CA PHE A 51 5.30 10.83 -2.52
C PHE A 51 5.06 10.09 -3.84
N LEU A 52 3.80 10.01 -4.30
CA LEU A 52 3.42 9.36 -5.56
C LEU A 52 4.11 10.00 -6.78
N TYR A 53 4.23 11.33 -6.81
CA TYR A 53 4.98 12.02 -7.88
C TYR A 53 6.49 11.79 -7.81
N LYS A 54 7.05 11.53 -6.63
CA LYS A 54 8.48 11.21 -6.47
C LYS A 54 8.79 9.75 -6.77
N ASN A 55 7.83 8.87 -6.54
CA ASN A 55 7.91 7.42 -6.77
C ASN A 55 6.75 7.06 -7.70
N PRO A 56 6.88 7.35 -9.00
CA PRO A 56 5.76 7.31 -9.91
C PRO A 56 5.18 5.90 -10.03
N VAL A 57 3.87 5.83 -9.88
CA VAL A 57 3.04 4.63 -10.11
C VAL A 57 1.88 5.07 -10.99
N SER A 58 1.49 4.25 -11.97
CA SER A 58 0.36 4.53 -12.83
C SER A 58 -0.95 4.18 -12.13
N PHE A 59 -1.98 5.01 -12.34
CA PHE A 59 -3.34 4.71 -11.91
C PHE A 59 -4.23 4.48 -13.11
N GLU A 60 -4.95 3.35 -13.10
CA GLU A 60 -5.87 2.93 -14.16
C GLU A 60 -7.16 2.38 -13.55
N TYR A 61 -8.23 2.31 -14.35
CA TYR A 61 -9.45 1.64 -13.94
C TYR A 61 -9.41 0.14 -14.18
N SER A 62 -10.05 -0.60 -13.27
CA SER A 62 -10.32 -2.03 -13.40
C SER A 62 -11.82 -2.29 -13.42
N ASN A 63 -12.25 -3.26 -14.24
CA ASN A 63 -13.63 -3.76 -14.21
C ASN A 63 -13.93 -4.67 -13.01
N THR A 64 -12.97 -4.84 -12.09
CA THR A 64 -13.19 -5.61 -10.87
C THR A 64 -13.99 -4.76 -9.90
N PRO A 65 -15.15 -5.23 -9.39
CA PRO A 65 -16.00 -4.45 -8.49
C PRO A 65 -15.36 -4.26 -7.10
N GLY A 66 -15.84 -3.25 -6.39
CA GLY A 66 -15.46 -2.97 -5.01
C GLY A 66 -14.04 -2.41 -4.84
N LEU A 67 -13.57 -2.37 -3.58
CA LEU A 67 -12.20 -1.94 -3.22
C LEU A 67 -11.11 -2.96 -3.61
N CYS A 68 -11.38 -3.81 -4.57
CA CYS A 68 -10.41 -4.74 -5.12
C CYS A 68 -9.37 -3.99 -5.95
N HIS A 69 -8.60 -3.14 -5.31
CA HIS A 69 -7.46 -2.57 -5.99
C HIS A 69 -6.42 -3.66 -6.23
N LYS A 70 -6.10 -3.82 -7.48
CA LYS A 70 -5.00 -4.70 -7.89
C LYS A 70 -3.77 -3.82 -8.06
N PHE A 71 -2.73 -4.15 -7.32
CA PHE A 71 -1.42 -3.58 -7.57
C PHE A 71 -0.57 -4.59 -8.36
N SER A 72 -0.03 -4.14 -9.47
CA SER A 72 0.94 -4.91 -10.24
C SER A 72 2.35 -4.36 -10.00
N LEU A 73 3.15 -5.09 -9.23
CA LEU A 73 4.58 -4.76 -9.03
C LEU A 73 5.36 -4.75 -10.35
N LYS A 74 4.94 -5.59 -11.31
CA LYS A 74 5.61 -5.69 -12.62
C LYS A 74 5.43 -4.45 -13.48
N THR A 75 4.24 -3.84 -13.44
CA THR A 75 3.89 -2.66 -14.25
C THR A 75 3.85 -1.39 -13.42
N GLU A 76 4.08 -1.48 -12.11
CA GLU A 76 3.94 -0.35 -11.18
C GLU A 76 2.62 0.39 -11.38
N THR A 77 1.52 -0.40 -11.49
CA THR A 77 0.18 0.12 -11.77
C THR A 77 -0.77 -0.23 -10.64
N ILE A 78 -1.54 0.75 -10.20
CA ILE A 78 -2.66 0.61 -9.27
C ILE A 78 -3.95 0.66 -10.07
N TYR A 79 -4.77 -0.39 -9.96
CA TYR A 79 -6.07 -0.47 -10.61
C TYR A 79 -7.17 -0.07 -9.64
N LEU A 80 -7.92 0.97 -9.97
CA LEU A 80 -9.06 1.46 -9.19
C LEU A 80 -10.38 0.91 -9.73
N PRO A 81 -11.39 0.70 -8.86
CA PRO A 81 -12.71 0.23 -9.30
C PRO A 81 -13.39 1.24 -10.23
N LEU A 82 -13.90 0.76 -11.37
CA LEU A 82 -14.62 1.59 -12.33
C LEU A 82 -15.93 2.15 -11.74
N ASP A 83 -16.55 1.42 -10.82
CA ASP A 83 -17.81 1.80 -10.16
C ASP A 83 -17.72 3.15 -9.44
N TYR A 84 -16.53 3.56 -9.01
CA TYR A 84 -16.32 4.83 -8.30
C TYR A 84 -16.08 6.03 -9.22
N LYS A 85 -16.06 5.82 -10.54
CA LYS A 85 -15.86 6.89 -11.54
C LYS A 85 -16.93 7.99 -11.48
N GLY A 86 -18.11 7.69 -10.94
CA GLY A 86 -19.23 8.62 -10.79
C GLY A 86 -19.05 9.69 -9.70
N SER A 87 -18.09 9.54 -8.79
CA SER A 87 -17.83 10.49 -7.70
C SER A 87 -16.34 10.71 -7.50
N ASP A 88 -15.88 11.92 -7.82
CA ASP A 88 -14.48 12.30 -7.63
C ASP A 88 -14.05 12.20 -6.15
N LEU A 89 -14.96 12.47 -5.20
CA LEU A 89 -14.69 12.35 -3.75
C LEU A 89 -14.50 10.89 -3.33
N VAL A 90 -15.41 9.99 -3.72
CA VAL A 90 -15.30 8.56 -3.39
C VAL A 90 -14.09 7.95 -4.08
N LEU A 91 -13.83 8.34 -5.33
CA LEU A 91 -12.64 7.92 -6.06
C LEU A 91 -11.35 8.40 -5.37
N ALA A 92 -11.34 9.62 -4.82
CA ALA A 92 -10.22 10.15 -4.04
C ALA A 92 -9.94 9.30 -2.79
N LEU A 93 -10.98 8.83 -2.10
CA LEU A 93 -10.82 7.93 -0.95
C LEU A 93 -10.23 6.58 -1.35
N ALA A 94 -10.73 5.97 -2.43
CA ALA A 94 -10.19 4.71 -2.94
C ALA A 94 -8.74 4.83 -3.38
N LEU A 95 -8.41 5.93 -4.09
CA LEU A 95 -7.05 6.26 -4.50
C LEU A 95 -6.13 6.47 -3.29
N ALA A 96 -6.60 7.18 -2.28
CA ALA A 96 -5.82 7.44 -1.06
C ALA A 96 -5.48 6.15 -0.31
N ARG A 97 -6.45 5.21 -0.18
CA ARG A 97 -6.21 3.88 0.39
C ARG A 97 -5.15 3.12 -0.40
N ALA A 98 -5.34 2.97 -1.70
CA ALA A 98 -4.43 2.24 -2.57
C ALA A 98 -3.04 2.89 -2.64
N GLY A 99 -2.99 4.22 -2.72
CA GLY A 99 -1.74 4.98 -2.70
C GLY A 99 -0.98 4.86 -1.39
N GLN A 100 -1.68 4.82 -0.25
CA GLN A 100 -1.04 4.61 1.06
C GLN A 100 -0.45 3.20 1.17
N ILE A 101 -1.16 2.18 0.69
CA ILE A 101 -0.64 0.81 0.62
C ILE A 101 0.61 0.76 -0.27
N TYR A 102 0.55 1.33 -1.47
CA TYR A 102 1.72 1.45 -2.33
C TYR A 102 2.90 2.14 -1.64
N ARG A 103 2.64 3.25 -0.93
CA ARG A 103 3.68 3.96 -0.17
C ARG A 103 4.35 3.06 0.86
N LEU A 104 3.60 2.21 1.56
CA LEU A 104 4.14 1.25 2.52
C LEU A 104 5.09 0.26 1.84
N TYR A 105 4.71 -0.28 0.66
CA TYR A 105 5.58 -1.13 -0.13
C TYR A 105 6.86 -0.44 -0.55
N ALA A 106 6.74 0.74 -1.12
CA ALA A 106 7.89 1.50 -1.61
C ALA A 106 8.86 1.92 -0.48
N LEU A 107 8.35 2.21 0.72
CA LEU A 107 9.17 2.58 1.87
C LEU A 107 9.84 1.39 2.55
N THR A 108 9.19 0.24 2.56
CA THR A 108 9.67 -0.94 3.29
C THR A 108 10.40 -1.93 2.40
N GLY A 109 10.10 -1.96 1.12
CA GLY A 109 10.56 -2.98 0.18
C GLY A 109 9.79 -4.30 0.34
N MET A 110 8.63 -4.29 1.01
CA MET A 110 7.79 -5.48 1.18
C MET A 110 7.30 -5.96 -0.19
N ALA A 111 7.52 -7.23 -0.51
CA ALA A 111 7.06 -7.82 -1.76
C ALA A 111 5.70 -8.54 -1.63
N GLU A 112 5.28 -8.83 -0.41
CA GLU A 112 4.04 -9.56 -0.14
C GLU A 112 3.01 -8.64 0.53
N ILE A 113 1.77 -8.77 0.09
CA ILE A 113 0.62 -8.05 0.65
C ILE A 113 0.21 -8.74 1.95
N ILE A 114 0.17 -7.99 3.04
CA ILE A 114 -0.23 -8.47 4.37
C ILE A 114 -1.50 -7.77 4.84
N SER A 115 -2.14 -8.32 5.88
CA SER A 115 -3.41 -7.74 6.38
C SER A 115 -3.25 -6.35 6.99
N GLU A 116 -2.11 -6.07 7.58
CA GLU A 116 -1.80 -4.82 8.25
C GLU A 116 -1.66 -3.63 7.29
N ASP A 117 -1.38 -3.86 6.02
CA ASP A 117 -1.37 -2.78 5.03
C ASP A 117 -2.79 -2.28 4.74
N GLU A 118 -3.78 -3.19 4.70
CA GLU A 118 -5.19 -2.83 4.55
C GLU A 118 -5.72 -2.07 5.78
N GLU A 119 -5.27 -2.45 6.96
CA GLU A 119 -5.62 -1.72 8.18
C GLU A 119 -5.17 -0.26 8.12
N LEU A 120 -3.90 -0.05 7.72
CA LEU A 120 -3.37 1.32 7.57
C LEU A 120 -4.01 2.05 6.39
N GLY A 121 -4.31 1.35 5.30
CA GLY A 121 -5.04 1.92 4.17
C GLY A 121 -6.44 2.39 4.55
N ALA A 122 -7.20 1.56 5.26
CA ALA A 122 -8.54 1.90 5.74
C ALA A 122 -8.52 3.07 6.75
N LEU A 123 -7.57 3.05 7.69
CA LEU A 123 -7.37 4.12 8.64
C LEU A 123 -7.05 5.46 7.96
N PHE A 124 -6.15 5.44 6.98
CA PHE A 124 -5.80 6.62 6.20
C PHE A 124 -6.98 7.16 5.40
N GLN A 125 -7.75 6.29 4.75
CA GLN A 125 -8.95 6.61 4.00
C GLN A 125 -10.02 7.28 4.89
N ALA A 126 -10.27 6.71 6.08
CA ALA A 126 -11.26 7.24 7.02
C ALA A 126 -10.87 8.64 7.54
N ARG A 127 -9.59 8.86 7.88
CA ARG A 127 -9.09 10.18 8.28
C ARG A 127 -9.24 11.20 7.15
N LEU A 128 -8.94 10.80 5.91
CA LEU A 128 -9.10 11.67 4.76
C LEU A 128 -10.56 12.08 4.57
N ALA A 129 -11.50 11.14 4.75
CA ALA A 129 -12.93 11.40 4.66
C ALA A 129 -13.39 12.43 5.72
N VAL A 130 -12.84 12.41 6.94
CA VAL A 130 -13.07 13.44 7.96
C VAL A 130 -12.55 14.80 7.48
N GLU A 131 -11.31 14.89 6.98
CA GLU A 131 -10.73 16.16 6.48
C GLU A 131 -11.54 16.76 5.31
N LEU A 132 -12.13 15.90 4.48
CA LEU A 132 -12.96 16.29 3.35
C LEU A 132 -14.41 16.68 3.77
N ASN A 133 -14.77 16.52 5.02
CA ASN A 133 -16.13 16.78 5.56
C ASN A 133 -17.24 16.10 4.74
N LEU A 134 -17.07 14.80 4.43
CA LEU A 134 -18.02 14.07 3.59
C LEU A 134 -19.38 13.93 4.25
N VAL A 135 -20.42 13.93 3.42
CA VAL A 135 -21.83 13.73 3.81
C VAL A 135 -22.40 12.50 3.09
N ASN A 136 -23.55 12.00 3.54
CA ASN A 136 -24.21 10.82 2.96
C ASN A 136 -24.43 10.94 1.44
N ALA A 137 -24.85 12.11 0.97
CA ALA A 137 -25.10 12.38 -0.44
C ALA A 137 -23.86 12.23 -1.35
N ASP A 138 -22.64 12.32 -0.80
CA ASP A 138 -21.41 12.12 -1.59
C ASP A 138 -21.21 10.66 -1.92
N PHE A 139 -21.57 9.75 -1.01
CA PHE A 139 -21.53 8.31 -1.27
C PHE A 139 -22.62 7.87 -2.25
N ASP A 140 -23.82 8.46 -2.17
CA ASP A 140 -24.94 8.11 -3.05
C ASP A 140 -24.60 8.34 -4.54
N LYS A 141 -23.79 9.36 -4.85
CA LYS A 141 -23.30 9.65 -6.22
C LYS A 141 -22.45 8.54 -6.82
N ALA A 142 -21.87 7.66 -5.99
CA ALA A 142 -21.04 6.53 -6.41
C ALA A 142 -21.71 5.17 -6.15
N GLY A 143 -23.01 5.08 -6.34
CA GLY A 143 -23.75 3.84 -6.08
C GLY A 143 -23.72 3.42 -4.61
N GLY A 144 -23.54 4.39 -3.70
CA GLY A 144 -23.47 4.16 -2.26
C GLY A 144 -22.08 3.81 -1.72
N ALA A 145 -21.16 3.32 -2.58
CA ALA A 145 -19.80 2.89 -2.21
C ALA A 145 -19.78 2.21 -0.80
N PRO A 146 -20.53 1.10 -0.59
CA PRO A 146 -20.89 0.59 0.73
C PRO A 146 -19.68 0.27 1.58
N GLU A 147 -18.61 -0.20 0.99
CA GLU A 147 -17.38 -0.56 1.71
C GLU A 147 -16.69 0.66 2.31
N ILE A 148 -16.49 1.72 1.50
CA ILE A 148 -15.85 2.96 1.93
C ILE A 148 -16.74 3.65 2.98
N LYS A 149 -18.05 3.68 2.74
CA LYS A 149 -19.02 4.25 3.67
C LYS A 149 -19.01 3.51 5.00
N THR A 150 -19.02 2.18 5.00
CA THR A 150 -18.94 1.36 6.21
C THR A 150 -17.67 1.62 7.00
N ASP A 151 -16.51 1.64 6.35
CA ASP A 151 -15.22 1.92 7.00
C ASP A 151 -15.24 3.33 7.64
N PHE A 152 -15.80 4.33 6.94
CA PHE A 152 -15.93 5.69 7.46
C PHE A 152 -16.91 5.78 8.64
N CYS A 153 -18.11 5.19 8.52
CA CYS A 153 -19.09 5.12 9.61
C CYS A 153 -18.49 4.47 10.87
N THR A 154 -17.81 3.34 10.70
CA THR A 154 -17.13 2.65 11.79
C THR A 154 -16.08 3.54 12.45
N TYR A 155 -15.33 4.32 11.68
CA TYR A 155 -14.31 5.24 12.20
C TYR A 155 -14.91 6.36 13.05
N VAL A 156 -16.00 6.96 12.60
CA VAL A 156 -16.61 8.11 13.29
C VAL A 156 -17.53 7.69 14.45
N LEU A 157 -18.26 6.59 14.31
CA LEU A 157 -19.19 6.11 15.33
C LEU A 157 -18.49 5.34 16.46
N GLU A 158 -17.56 4.49 16.09
CA GLU A 158 -16.82 3.64 17.02
C GLU A 158 -15.42 4.21 17.28
N ASN A 159 -14.41 3.62 16.65
CA ASN A 159 -13.03 4.11 16.72
C ASN A 159 -12.14 3.45 15.66
N SER A 160 -10.87 3.85 15.64
CA SER A 160 -9.85 3.36 14.72
C SER A 160 -9.59 1.86 14.83
N ALA A 161 -9.67 1.29 16.03
CA ALA A 161 -9.40 -0.14 16.24
C ALA A 161 -10.48 -1.01 15.56
N TYR A 162 -11.74 -0.57 15.55
CA TYR A 162 -12.81 -1.29 14.86
C TYR A 162 -12.65 -1.26 13.34
N VAL A 163 -12.29 -0.10 12.76
CA VAL A 163 -11.98 0.01 11.30
C VAL A 163 -10.86 -0.93 10.93
N MET A 164 -9.79 -0.92 11.69
CA MET A 164 -8.64 -1.77 11.45
C MET A 164 -8.99 -3.26 11.57
N ALA A 165 -9.77 -3.63 12.61
CA ALA A 165 -10.24 -5.00 12.78
C ALA A 165 -11.12 -5.48 11.62
N GLN A 166 -12.02 -4.62 11.10
CA GLN A 166 -12.83 -4.93 9.92
C GLN A 166 -11.98 -5.09 8.67
N ALA A 167 -11.03 -4.18 8.43
CA ALA A 167 -10.12 -4.26 7.30
C ALA A 167 -9.27 -5.55 7.36
N ARG A 168 -8.75 -5.90 8.54
CA ARG A 168 -8.05 -7.17 8.78
C ARG A 168 -8.94 -8.38 8.48
N LYS A 169 -10.16 -8.39 9.00
CA LYS A 169 -11.11 -9.49 8.76
C LYS A 169 -11.36 -9.69 7.27
N LYS A 170 -11.60 -8.61 6.52
CA LYS A 170 -11.77 -8.67 5.06
C LYS A 170 -10.50 -9.19 4.37
N ALA A 171 -9.34 -8.71 4.74
CA ALA A 171 -8.06 -9.11 4.14
C ALA A 171 -7.72 -10.59 4.36
N LEU A 172 -8.11 -11.16 5.50
CA LEU A 172 -7.87 -12.57 5.84
C LEU A 172 -8.96 -13.51 5.28
N SER A 173 -10.11 -12.98 4.86
CA SER A 173 -11.19 -13.77 4.29
C SER A 173 -10.94 -14.00 2.80
N PRO A 174 -11.13 -15.22 2.28
CA PRO A 174 -11.14 -15.45 0.85
C PRO A 174 -12.38 -14.78 0.25
N ASP A 175 -12.18 -13.71 -0.48
CA ASP A 175 -13.22 -13.11 -1.30
C ASP A 175 -13.10 -13.67 -2.71
N ALA A 176 -14.17 -14.32 -3.19
CA ALA A 176 -14.18 -15.02 -4.47
C ALA A 176 -13.89 -14.08 -5.66
N ASP A 177 -14.25 -12.81 -5.53
CA ASP A 177 -14.16 -11.85 -6.62
C ASP A 177 -12.90 -10.98 -6.60
N CYS A 178 -12.30 -10.78 -5.43
CA CYS A 178 -11.27 -9.79 -5.28
C CYS A 178 -9.86 -10.31 -5.14
N GLN A 179 -9.57 -11.23 -4.29
CA GLN A 179 -8.18 -11.53 -4.00
C GLN A 179 -7.93 -12.81 -3.22
N ARG A 180 -6.69 -13.25 -3.35
CA ARG A 180 -6.08 -14.26 -2.51
C ARG A 180 -6.09 -13.79 -1.05
N PRO A 181 -6.41 -14.68 -0.08
CA PRO A 181 -6.35 -14.32 1.33
C PRO A 181 -4.93 -13.87 1.67
N ARG A 182 -4.84 -12.81 2.47
CA ARG A 182 -3.56 -12.25 2.90
C ARG A 182 -3.02 -12.98 4.13
N GLU A 183 -1.76 -12.80 4.39
CA GLU A 183 -1.14 -13.26 5.63
C GLU A 183 -0.95 -12.10 6.60
N THR A 184 -0.82 -12.40 7.90
CA THR A 184 -0.45 -11.40 8.90
C THR A 184 1.06 -11.22 8.94
N LEU A 185 1.53 -10.04 9.35
CA LEU A 185 2.94 -9.78 9.62
C LEU A 185 3.51 -10.79 10.62
N GLU A 186 2.73 -11.14 11.64
CA GLU A 186 3.14 -12.12 12.65
C GLU A 186 3.36 -13.51 12.05
N ASN A 187 2.46 -13.98 11.19
CA ASN A 187 2.64 -15.25 10.48
C ASN A 187 3.91 -15.23 9.63
N GLN A 188 4.21 -14.12 8.97
CA GLN A 188 5.43 -13.95 8.18
C GLN A 188 6.67 -13.98 9.07
N ARG A 189 6.64 -13.34 10.24
CA ARG A 189 7.75 -13.37 11.22
C ARG A 189 8.00 -14.77 11.77
N VAL A 190 6.95 -15.45 12.22
CA VAL A 190 7.03 -16.83 12.74
C VAL A 190 7.62 -17.76 11.68
N TRP A 191 7.21 -17.59 10.44
CA TRP A 191 7.77 -18.37 9.35
C TRP A 191 9.26 -18.04 9.12
N LEU A 192 9.63 -16.76 9.10
CA LEU A 192 11.01 -16.31 8.95
C LEU A 192 11.91 -16.90 10.03
N GLU A 193 11.49 -16.83 11.31
CA GLU A 193 12.23 -17.41 12.43
C GLU A 193 12.46 -18.92 12.30
N LYS A 194 11.43 -19.68 11.95
CA LYS A 194 11.55 -21.12 11.68
C LYS A 194 12.58 -21.40 10.61
N THR A 195 12.57 -20.60 9.55
CA THR A 195 13.45 -20.79 8.41
C THR A 195 14.90 -20.40 8.74
N VAL A 196 15.11 -19.34 9.49
CA VAL A 196 16.46 -18.96 9.98
C VAL A 196 17.06 -20.05 10.85
N ARG A 197 16.26 -20.68 11.72
CA ARG A 197 16.73 -21.81 12.56
C ARG A 197 17.11 -23.02 11.72
N ALA A 198 16.43 -23.22 10.58
CA ALA A 198 16.67 -24.38 9.69
C ALA A 198 17.75 -24.12 8.62
N ILE A 199 18.30 -22.90 8.53
CA ILE A 199 19.28 -22.54 7.49
C ILE A 199 20.54 -23.42 7.48
N ASN A 200 20.90 -24.01 8.62
CA ASN A 200 22.04 -24.89 8.79
C ASN A 200 21.66 -26.38 8.68
N ASP A 201 20.43 -26.69 8.35
CA ASP A 201 19.89 -28.05 8.34
C ASP A 201 19.52 -28.45 6.89
N GLU A 202 19.72 -29.73 6.54
CA GLU A 202 19.28 -30.28 5.24
C GLU A 202 17.76 -30.18 5.04
N THR A 203 17.00 -30.01 6.13
CA THR A 203 15.56 -29.80 6.10
C THR A 203 15.13 -28.46 5.49
N PHE A 204 16.06 -27.55 5.25
CA PHE A 204 15.77 -26.21 4.73
C PHE A 204 14.95 -26.21 3.42
N TYR A 205 15.35 -27.02 2.44
CA TYR A 205 14.62 -27.14 1.17
C TYR A 205 13.21 -27.65 1.38
N GLN A 206 13.04 -28.59 2.30
CA GLN A 206 11.74 -29.13 2.64
C GLN A 206 10.84 -28.07 3.26
N LEU A 207 11.36 -27.25 4.18
CA LEU A 207 10.61 -26.16 4.79
C LEU A 207 10.16 -25.11 3.77
N LEU A 208 11.01 -24.73 2.82
CA LEU A 208 10.63 -23.80 1.75
C LEU A 208 9.53 -24.40 0.87
N TYR A 209 9.67 -25.67 0.50
CA TYR A 209 8.66 -26.33 -0.31
C TYR A 209 7.33 -26.50 0.45
N GLU A 210 7.36 -26.87 1.72
CA GLU A 210 6.17 -26.94 2.58
C GLU A 210 5.46 -25.59 2.70
N ARG A 211 6.21 -24.47 2.81
CA ARG A 211 5.66 -23.14 2.75
C ARG A 211 4.94 -22.87 1.42
N ASP A 212 5.60 -23.17 0.31
CA ASP A 212 5.01 -22.95 -1.00
C ASP A 212 3.75 -23.82 -1.18
N LEU A 213 3.76 -25.05 -0.69
CA LEU A 213 2.56 -25.90 -0.65
C LEU A 213 1.44 -25.32 0.22
N ALA A 214 1.78 -24.73 1.36
CA ALA A 214 0.78 -24.05 2.20
C ALA A 214 0.16 -22.85 1.48
N ARG A 215 0.97 -22.09 0.71
CA ARG A 215 0.49 -20.99 -0.15
C ARG A 215 -0.40 -21.51 -1.29
N VAL A 216 -0.05 -22.65 -1.89
CA VAL A 216 -0.90 -23.29 -2.90
C VAL A 216 -2.26 -23.67 -2.32
N LYS A 217 -2.30 -24.27 -1.12
CA LYS A 217 -3.55 -24.62 -0.44
C LYS A 217 -4.44 -23.39 -0.16
N LYS A 218 -3.84 -22.24 0.12
CA LYS A 218 -4.54 -20.97 0.35
C LYS A 218 -4.89 -20.23 -0.96
N GLY A 219 -4.56 -20.77 -2.12
CA GLY A 219 -4.77 -20.12 -3.42
C GLY A 219 -3.84 -18.92 -3.69
N LEU A 220 -2.78 -18.75 -2.89
CA LEU A 220 -1.82 -17.65 -3.01
C LEU A 220 -0.78 -17.87 -4.12
N MET A 221 -0.65 -19.10 -4.59
CA MET A 221 0.35 -19.52 -5.59
C MET A 221 -0.16 -20.75 -6.36
N PRO A 222 0.09 -20.87 -7.68
CA PRO A 222 -0.18 -22.09 -8.41
C PRO A 222 0.84 -23.19 -8.08
N MET A 223 0.42 -24.46 -8.12
CA MET A 223 1.29 -25.60 -7.84
C MET A 223 2.52 -25.66 -8.77
N SER A 224 2.36 -25.29 -10.04
CA SER A 224 3.46 -25.24 -11.01
C SER A 224 4.59 -24.29 -10.61
N GLU A 225 4.26 -23.19 -9.95
CA GLU A 225 5.24 -22.23 -9.44
C GLU A 225 5.99 -22.78 -8.23
N ALA A 226 5.29 -23.42 -7.29
CA ALA A 226 5.90 -24.08 -6.14
C ALA A 226 6.90 -25.18 -6.57
N MET A 227 6.53 -26.02 -7.53
CA MET A 227 7.41 -27.04 -8.08
C MET A 227 8.63 -26.45 -8.81
N LYS A 228 8.45 -25.37 -9.56
CA LYS A 228 9.53 -24.67 -10.24
C LYS A 228 10.53 -24.07 -9.25
N ASN A 229 10.04 -23.45 -8.17
CA ASN A 229 10.89 -22.86 -7.14
C ASN A 229 11.74 -23.93 -6.44
N ASP A 230 11.14 -25.06 -6.07
CA ASP A 230 11.87 -26.20 -5.45
C ASP A 230 12.94 -26.75 -6.39
N ALA A 231 12.60 -26.98 -7.66
CA ALA A 231 13.56 -27.49 -8.64
C ALA A 231 14.75 -26.53 -8.86
N VAL A 232 14.49 -25.23 -8.94
CA VAL A 232 15.55 -24.22 -9.09
C VAL A 232 16.46 -24.22 -7.87
N LEU A 233 15.92 -24.21 -6.65
CA LEU A 233 16.70 -24.18 -5.41
C LEU A 233 17.59 -25.42 -5.29
N ARG A 234 17.04 -26.61 -5.58
CA ARG A 234 17.82 -27.88 -5.52
C ARG A 234 18.90 -27.99 -6.59
N SER A 235 18.80 -27.23 -7.68
CA SER A 235 19.80 -27.21 -8.74
C SER A 235 21.03 -26.33 -8.43
N LEU A 236 20.95 -25.47 -7.39
CA LEU A 236 22.02 -24.55 -7.04
C LEU A 236 23.10 -25.25 -6.15
N PRO A 237 24.39 -24.87 -6.27
CA PRO A 237 25.41 -25.32 -5.34
C PRO A 237 25.05 -24.95 -3.87
N THR A 238 25.28 -25.85 -2.95
CA THR A 238 24.93 -25.70 -1.52
C THR A 238 25.43 -24.38 -0.93
N TYR A 239 26.65 -23.97 -1.21
CA TYR A 239 27.19 -22.68 -0.72
C TYR A 239 26.42 -21.47 -1.29
N THR A 240 26.06 -21.52 -2.57
CA THR A 240 25.30 -20.46 -3.23
C THR A 240 23.90 -20.34 -2.60
N VAL A 241 23.28 -21.49 -2.36
CA VAL A 241 21.97 -21.55 -1.70
C VAL A 241 22.05 -20.99 -0.29
N TYR A 242 23.03 -21.41 0.52
CA TYR A 242 23.22 -20.89 1.87
C TYR A 242 23.42 -19.38 1.88
N ARG A 243 24.30 -18.83 1.03
CA ARG A 243 24.55 -17.40 0.94
C ARG A 243 23.31 -16.61 0.51
N TYR A 244 22.60 -17.11 -0.49
CA TYR A 244 21.35 -16.51 -0.96
C TYR A 244 20.32 -16.46 0.14
N GLN A 245 20.14 -17.56 0.84
CA GLN A 245 19.22 -17.70 1.95
C GLN A 245 19.51 -16.72 3.07
N ARG A 246 20.76 -16.64 3.50
CA ARG A 246 21.18 -15.74 4.58
C ARG A 246 20.89 -14.30 4.21
N THR A 247 21.29 -13.86 3.00
CA THR A 247 21.00 -12.51 2.53
C THR A 247 19.51 -12.24 2.41
N PHE A 248 18.74 -13.21 1.91
CA PHE A 248 17.30 -13.10 1.81
C PHE A 248 16.65 -12.91 3.19
N TYR A 249 17.02 -13.71 4.18
CA TYR A 249 16.44 -13.62 5.51
C TYR A 249 16.81 -12.35 6.25
N ASP A 250 18.06 -11.93 6.17
CA ASP A 250 18.48 -10.69 6.78
C ASP A 250 17.68 -9.52 6.17
N THR A 251 17.52 -9.51 4.83
CA THR A 251 16.69 -8.51 4.13
C THR A 251 15.22 -8.56 4.54
N GLN A 252 14.61 -9.74 4.64
CA GLN A 252 13.20 -9.87 5.05
C GLN A 252 12.99 -9.45 6.50
N SER A 253 13.91 -9.79 7.40
CA SER A 253 13.87 -9.36 8.79
C SER A 253 13.88 -7.82 8.91
N ASP A 254 14.74 -7.15 8.16
CA ASP A 254 14.81 -5.70 8.13
C ASP A 254 13.53 -5.06 7.55
N ILE A 255 12.96 -5.67 6.51
CA ILE A 255 11.70 -5.24 5.91
C ILE A 255 10.57 -5.33 6.94
N PHE A 256 10.43 -6.47 7.61
CA PHE A 256 9.37 -6.69 8.62
C PHE A 256 9.54 -5.77 9.82
N THR A 257 10.77 -5.48 10.22
CA THR A 257 11.05 -4.54 11.30
C THR A 257 10.62 -3.12 10.92
N ARG A 258 11.06 -2.64 9.75
CA ARG A 258 10.65 -1.30 9.24
C ARG A 258 9.15 -1.17 9.08
N PHE A 259 8.49 -2.21 8.54
CA PHE A 259 7.03 -2.19 8.43
C PHE A 259 6.37 -2.10 9.80
N GLY A 260 6.79 -2.92 10.76
CA GLY A 260 6.26 -2.91 12.13
C GLY A 260 6.44 -1.56 12.83
N GLU A 261 7.57 -0.88 12.61
CA GLU A 261 7.82 0.47 13.15
C GLU A 261 6.88 1.52 12.54
N ILE A 262 6.67 1.48 11.20
CA ILE A 262 5.72 2.37 10.51
C ILE A 262 4.31 2.11 11.01
N TYR A 263 3.89 0.84 11.06
CA TYR A 263 2.57 0.43 11.53
C TYR A 263 2.31 0.94 12.96
N ALA A 264 3.19 0.63 13.90
CA ALA A 264 3.08 1.10 15.28
C ALA A 264 3.11 2.64 15.38
N GLY A 265 3.89 3.31 14.53
CA GLY A 265 3.96 4.75 14.44
C GLY A 265 2.64 5.39 14.02
N GLU A 266 1.98 4.84 13.02
CA GLU A 266 0.68 5.35 12.53
C GLU A 266 -0.45 5.14 13.56
N ILE A 267 -0.44 4.01 14.28
CA ILE A 267 -1.40 3.76 15.37
C ILE A 267 -1.19 4.78 16.50
N ARG A 268 0.05 5.01 16.93
CA ARG A 268 0.34 6.00 17.99
C ARG A 268 -0.11 7.43 17.62
N LYS A 269 0.04 7.81 16.35
CA LYS A 269 -0.39 9.12 15.85
C LYS A 269 -1.91 9.27 15.80
N ASP A 270 -2.67 8.19 15.72
CA ASP A 270 -4.11 8.25 15.55
C ASP A 270 -4.83 8.94 16.71
N ALA A 271 -4.46 8.65 17.94
CA ALA A 271 -5.08 9.27 19.11
C ALA A 271 -4.92 10.81 19.10
N SER A 272 -3.75 11.30 18.79
CA SER A 272 -3.49 12.74 18.70
C SER A 272 -4.18 13.39 17.50
N TRP A 273 -4.23 12.66 16.38
CA TRP A 273 -4.94 13.12 15.17
C TRP A 273 -6.45 13.23 15.44
N ARG A 274 -7.07 12.22 16.04
CA ARG A 274 -8.49 12.26 16.44
C ARG A 274 -8.79 13.42 17.39
N ALA A 275 -7.94 13.63 18.40
CA ALA A 275 -8.10 14.75 19.31
C ALA A 275 -8.04 16.11 18.60
N ALA A 276 -7.16 16.26 17.62
CA ALA A 276 -7.04 17.49 16.82
C ALA A 276 -8.23 17.73 15.86
N HIS A 277 -8.97 16.68 15.48
CA HIS A 277 -10.11 16.74 14.53
C HIS A 277 -11.43 16.35 15.22
N GLN A 278 -11.50 16.47 16.54
CA GLN A 278 -12.68 16.02 17.30
C GLN A 278 -13.97 16.70 16.82
N ALA A 279 -13.94 18.00 16.55
CA ALA A 279 -15.12 18.74 16.09
C ALA A 279 -15.60 18.25 14.69
N ASP A 280 -14.69 17.88 13.81
CA ASP A 280 -15.05 17.35 12.49
C ASP A 280 -15.58 15.92 12.60
N ILE A 281 -15.00 15.12 13.50
CA ILE A 281 -15.49 13.76 13.81
C ILE A 281 -16.90 13.82 14.43
N ASP A 282 -17.16 14.75 15.34
CA ASP A 282 -18.47 14.88 15.98
C ASP A 282 -19.55 15.32 14.96
N ARG A 283 -19.20 16.24 14.05
CA ARG A 283 -20.08 16.61 12.92
C ARG A 283 -20.39 15.41 12.03
N ALA A 284 -19.35 14.64 11.66
CA ALA A 284 -19.53 13.44 10.85
C ALA A 284 -20.36 12.38 11.60
N ARG A 285 -20.18 12.25 12.90
CA ARG A 285 -20.98 11.33 13.74
C ARG A 285 -22.48 11.69 13.75
N GLU A 286 -22.81 12.96 13.79
CA GLU A 286 -24.19 13.42 13.67
C GLU A 286 -24.78 13.06 12.30
N GLU A 287 -24.07 13.37 11.22
CA GLU A 287 -24.48 13.09 9.84
C GLU A 287 -24.68 11.59 9.57
N PHE A 288 -23.82 10.76 10.13
CA PHE A 288 -23.79 9.31 9.91
C PHE A 288 -24.38 8.51 11.07
N SER A 289 -25.13 9.12 11.97
CA SER A 289 -25.75 8.45 13.14
C SER A 289 -26.66 7.27 12.81
N ASN A 290 -27.22 7.22 11.60
CA ASN A 290 -28.08 6.15 11.10
C ASN A 290 -27.34 5.11 10.21
N CYS A 291 -26.02 5.11 10.21
CA CYS A 291 -25.27 4.06 9.52
C CYS A 291 -25.56 2.70 10.17
N ASN A 292 -26.09 1.77 9.39
CA ASN A 292 -26.19 0.37 9.79
C ASN A 292 -24.80 -0.26 9.67
N LEU A 293 -24.16 -0.51 10.81
CA LEU A 293 -22.85 -1.16 10.93
C LEU A 293 -22.99 -2.68 10.94
#